data_1da76a83a7bdd53b83e2fa2b9272f2d1
#
_entry.id   1da76a83a7bdd53b83e2fa2b9272f2d1
#
_cell.length_a   1.000
_cell.length_b   1.000
_cell.length_c   1.000
_cell.angle_alpha   90.00
_cell.angle_beta   90.00
_cell.angle_gamma   90.00
#
_symmetry.space_group_name_H-M   'P 1'
#
loop_
_entity.id
_entity.type
_entity.pdbx_description
1 polymer ?
#
loop_
_entity_poly.entity_id
_entity_poly.type
_entity_poly.pdbx_seq_one_letter_code
_entity_poly.pdbx_strand_id
1 'polypeptide(L)'
;FAYTDNVLRFALLGWVGAEMASGLDPFWRPDVVHAHDWHAGLAPAYLAAHGHPAKSVFTVHNLAYQGMFYAQHMNDIQLPWSFFNIHGLEFNGQISFLKAGLYYADHITAVSPTYAREITEPQFAYGMEGLLQQRHREGRLSGVLNGVDEKIWNPETDLLLASRYSRDSLEEKAENKRQLQIAMGLKAVSYTHLRAH
;
A
#
# COMPACT_ATOMS: atom_id res chain seq x y z
N PHE A 1 -9.00 13.86 6.11
CA PHE A 1 -8.67 15.08 6.86
C PHE A 1 -7.19 15.06 7.22
N ALA A 2 -6.43 16.10 6.83
CA ALA A 2 -5.03 16.26 7.25
C ALA A 2 -5.04 16.95 8.63
N TYR A 3 -4.73 16.19 9.67
CA TYR A 3 -4.49 16.76 10.99
C TYR A 3 -3.05 17.30 11.06
N THR A 4 -2.86 18.42 11.75
CA THR A 4 -1.54 19.09 11.87
C THR A 4 -0.52 18.23 12.62
N ASP A 5 -0.97 17.29 13.45
CA ASP A 5 -0.15 16.38 14.26
C ASP A 5 0.07 14.99 13.61
N ASN A 6 -0.35 14.82 12.35
CA ASN A 6 -0.23 13.51 11.67
C ASN A 6 1.21 12.99 11.61
N VAL A 7 2.21 13.86 11.52
CA VAL A 7 3.62 13.46 11.56
C VAL A 7 3.95 12.69 12.85
N LEU A 8 3.51 13.19 13.99
CA LEU A 8 3.74 12.54 15.30
C LEU A 8 2.88 11.30 15.48
N ARG A 9 1.61 11.36 15.08
CA ARG A 9 0.66 10.22 15.21
C ARG A 9 1.16 9.00 14.46
N PHE A 10 1.60 9.18 13.24
CA PHE A 10 2.06 8.07 12.41
C PHE A 10 3.53 7.70 12.68
N ALA A 11 4.36 8.64 13.14
CA ALA A 11 5.66 8.30 13.69
C ALA A 11 5.52 7.39 14.92
N LEU A 12 4.61 7.74 15.85
CA LEU A 12 4.33 6.91 17.03
C LEU A 12 3.84 5.51 16.66
N LEU A 13 2.96 5.38 15.65
CA LEU A 13 2.51 4.07 15.15
C LEU A 13 3.71 3.20 14.72
N GLY A 14 4.59 3.76 13.91
CA GLY A 14 5.80 3.05 13.45
C GLY A 14 6.76 2.73 14.58
N TRP A 15 6.97 3.68 15.49
CA TRP A 15 7.85 3.53 16.65
C TRP A 15 7.38 2.40 17.59
N VAL A 16 6.09 2.36 17.92
CA VAL A 16 5.52 1.29 18.77
C VAL A 16 5.75 -0.09 18.13
N GLY A 17 5.60 -0.23 16.81
CA GLY A 17 5.89 -1.49 16.12
C GLY A 17 7.35 -1.94 16.31
N ALA A 18 8.30 -1.01 16.25
CA ALA A 18 9.72 -1.32 16.49
C ALA A 18 10.02 -1.58 17.97
N GLU A 19 9.40 -0.87 18.90
CA GLU A 19 9.54 -1.10 20.34
C GLU A 19 8.99 -2.47 20.76
N MET A 20 7.86 -2.91 20.19
CA MET A 20 7.32 -4.27 20.40
C MET A 20 8.34 -5.33 19.97
N ALA A 21 8.98 -5.13 18.82
CA ALA A 21 10.04 -6.02 18.33
C ALA A 21 11.29 -5.98 19.24
N SER A 22 11.54 -4.85 19.90
CA SER A 22 12.69 -4.65 20.82
C SER A 22 12.42 -5.17 22.23
N GLY A 23 11.19 -5.61 22.53
CA GLY A 23 10.81 -6.20 23.83
C GLY A 23 10.06 -5.26 24.76
N LEU A 24 9.28 -4.32 24.21
CA LEU A 24 8.35 -3.49 24.97
C LEU A 24 7.38 -4.35 25.80
N ASP A 25 6.87 -5.43 25.20
CA ASP A 25 6.13 -6.46 25.94
C ASP A 25 7.11 -7.54 26.44
N PRO A 26 7.22 -7.80 27.74
CA PRO A 26 8.12 -8.82 28.28
C PRO A 26 7.69 -10.26 27.96
N PHE A 27 6.43 -10.49 27.55
CA PHE A 27 5.87 -11.82 27.32
C PHE A 27 5.78 -12.18 25.84
N TRP A 28 5.89 -11.20 24.94
CA TRP A 28 5.75 -11.45 23.52
C TRP A 28 6.61 -10.51 22.67
N ARG A 29 7.22 -11.07 21.62
CA ARG A 29 7.96 -10.31 20.60
C ARG A 29 7.61 -10.82 19.22
N PRO A 30 7.34 -9.93 18.25
CA PRO A 30 7.12 -10.34 16.86
C PRO A 30 8.44 -10.74 16.19
N ASP A 31 8.42 -11.78 15.38
CA ASP A 31 9.51 -12.14 14.47
C ASP A 31 9.47 -11.26 13.20
N VAL A 32 8.28 -10.77 12.84
CA VAL A 32 8.04 -9.92 11.67
C VAL A 32 7.15 -8.75 12.06
N VAL A 33 7.54 -7.55 11.64
CA VAL A 33 6.69 -6.34 11.68
C VAL A 33 6.19 -6.08 10.28
N HIS A 34 4.86 -6.14 10.07
CA HIS A 34 4.23 -5.88 8.79
C HIS A 34 3.58 -4.50 8.81
N ALA A 35 4.13 -3.58 8.03
CA ALA A 35 3.67 -2.20 7.92
C ALA A 35 2.92 -1.96 6.60
N HIS A 36 1.89 -1.12 6.65
CA HIS A 36 1.04 -0.82 5.50
C HIS A 36 1.02 0.67 5.20
N ASP A 37 1.31 1.02 3.95
CA ASP A 37 1.30 2.38 3.40
C ASP A 37 2.14 3.39 4.22
N TRP A 38 2.11 4.64 3.79
CA TRP A 38 2.88 5.71 4.43
C TRP A 38 2.57 5.88 5.93
N HIS A 39 1.36 5.54 6.38
CA HIS A 39 0.95 5.67 7.77
C HIS A 39 1.82 4.84 8.72
N ALA A 40 2.27 3.68 8.29
CA ALA A 40 3.18 2.82 9.05
C ALA A 40 4.61 2.79 8.46
N GLY A 41 4.90 3.65 7.48
CA GLY A 41 6.13 3.63 6.70
C GLY A 41 7.41 3.85 7.49
N LEU A 42 7.34 4.48 8.67
CA LEU A 42 8.51 4.63 9.54
C LEU A 42 8.85 3.38 10.35
N ALA A 43 7.98 2.37 10.45
CA ALA A 43 8.27 1.17 11.24
C ALA A 43 9.55 0.45 10.77
N PRO A 44 9.78 0.19 9.46
CA PRO A 44 11.03 -0.38 8.99
C PRO A 44 12.27 0.50 9.29
N ALA A 45 12.12 1.82 9.26
CA ALA A 45 13.21 2.74 9.59
C ALA A 45 13.58 2.68 11.08
N TYR A 46 12.59 2.63 11.98
CA TYR A 46 12.83 2.46 13.41
C TYR A 46 13.46 1.09 13.72
N LEU A 47 13.01 0.02 13.06
CA LEU A 47 13.65 -1.30 13.18
C LEU A 47 15.12 -1.24 12.77
N ALA A 48 15.44 -0.56 11.67
CA ALA A 48 16.83 -0.35 11.24
C ALA A 48 17.63 0.44 12.27
N ALA A 49 17.06 1.51 12.85
CA ALA A 49 17.70 2.30 13.90
C ALA A 49 17.94 1.51 15.18
N HIS A 50 17.10 0.52 15.48
CA HIS A 50 17.21 -0.38 16.64
C HIS A 50 18.05 -1.64 16.38
N GLY A 51 18.76 -1.71 15.25
CA GLY A 51 19.64 -2.86 14.93
C GLY A 51 18.90 -4.09 14.41
N HIS A 52 17.74 -3.92 13.82
CA HIS A 52 16.92 -4.98 13.18
C HIS A 52 16.48 -6.10 14.14
N PRO A 53 15.78 -5.78 15.23
CA PRO A 53 15.32 -6.79 16.21
C PRO A 53 14.28 -7.77 15.64
N ALA A 54 13.62 -7.41 14.54
CA ALA A 54 12.69 -8.26 13.77
C ALA A 54 12.85 -8.00 12.27
N LYS A 55 12.32 -8.91 11.45
CA LYS A 55 12.16 -8.70 10.00
C LYS A 55 11.00 -7.76 9.72
N SER A 56 11.07 -7.10 8.56
CA SER A 56 10.01 -6.16 8.15
C SER A 56 9.45 -6.48 6.77
N VAL A 57 8.13 -6.44 6.66
CA VAL A 57 7.38 -6.44 5.41
C VAL A 57 6.66 -5.11 5.27
N PHE A 58 6.71 -4.50 4.10
CA PHE A 58 6.04 -3.25 3.82
C PHE A 58 5.10 -3.40 2.64
N THR A 59 3.79 -3.22 2.86
CA THR A 59 2.78 -3.32 1.81
C THR A 59 2.38 -1.95 1.29
N VAL A 60 2.46 -1.78 -0.03
CA VAL A 60 1.98 -0.61 -0.74
C VAL A 60 0.60 -0.91 -1.32
N HIS A 61 -0.42 -0.20 -0.86
CA HIS A 61 -1.76 -0.23 -1.42
C HIS A 61 -1.94 0.84 -2.49
N ASN A 62 -1.38 2.04 -2.25
CA ASN A 62 -1.39 3.12 -3.23
C ASN A 62 -0.14 4.00 -3.10
N LEU A 63 0.75 3.91 -4.07
CA LEU A 63 2.03 4.63 -4.10
C LEU A 63 1.89 6.16 -4.21
N ALA A 64 0.72 6.66 -4.67
CA ALA A 64 0.46 8.10 -4.79
C ALA A 64 0.45 8.82 -3.43
N TYR A 65 0.15 8.10 -2.34
CA TYR A 65 0.13 8.67 -0.98
C TYR A 65 1.48 8.46 -0.31
N GLN A 66 2.30 9.50 -0.28
CA GLN A 66 3.70 9.40 0.11
C GLN A 66 3.99 9.80 1.57
N GLY A 67 3.03 10.46 2.25
CA GLY A 67 3.23 10.93 3.62
C GLY A 67 4.40 11.88 3.73
N MET A 68 4.29 13.03 3.02
CA MET A 68 5.34 14.04 2.92
C MET A 68 5.27 15.05 4.07
N PHE A 69 6.40 15.28 4.74
CA PHE A 69 6.51 16.22 5.84
C PHE A 69 7.79 17.05 5.73
N TYR A 70 7.79 18.26 6.31
CA TYR A 70 8.97 19.12 6.29
C TYR A 70 10.15 18.50 7.05
N ALA A 71 11.37 18.73 6.55
CA ALA A 71 12.61 18.18 7.12
C ALA A 71 12.82 18.50 8.61
N GLN A 72 12.31 19.66 9.09
CA GLN A 72 12.40 20.06 10.51
C GLN A 72 11.78 19.03 11.47
N HIS A 73 10.81 18.23 11.00
CA HIS A 73 10.18 17.16 11.79
C HIS A 73 11.11 15.97 12.07
N MET A 74 12.33 15.94 11.50
CA MET A 74 13.34 14.94 11.91
C MET A 74 13.62 14.99 13.41
N ASN A 75 13.53 16.18 14.02
CA ASN A 75 13.71 16.33 15.46
C ASN A 75 12.53 15.74 16.27
N ASP A 76 11.34 15.69 15.68
CA ASP A 76 10.12 15.25 16.36
C ASP A 76 9.96 13.72 16.27
N ILE A 77 10.41 13.10 15.17
CA ILE A 77 10.22 11.66 14.92
C ILE A 77 11.30 10.77 15.53
N GLN A 78 12.31 11.35 16.21
CA GLN A 78 13.36 10.64 16.92
C GLN A 78 14.19 9.63 16.08
N LEU A 79 14.32 9.88 14.78
CA LEU A 79 15.26 9.17 13.93
C LEU A 79 16.57 10.00 13.82
N PRO A 80 17.74 9.34 13.73
CA PRO A 80 19.00 10.04 13.47
C PRO A 80 18.94 10.85 12.16
N TRP A 81 19.52 12.05 12.15
CA TRP A 81 19.63 12.86 10.94
C TRP A 81 20.36 12.17 9.79
N SER A 82 21.17 11.15 10.08
CA SER A 82 21.80 10.29 9.07
C SER A 82 20.80 9.50 8.22
N PHE A 83 19.53 9.40 8.64
CA PHE A 83 18.44 8.80 7.86
C PHE A 83 17.85 9.77 6.83
N PHE A 84 18.07 11.09 7.04
CA PHE A 84 17.60 12.12 6.12
C PHE A 84 18.62 12.34 4.99
N ASN A 85 18.62 11.44 4.03
CA ASN A 85 19.42 11.51 2.82
C ASN A 85 18.76 10.71 1.69
N ILE A 86 19.30 10.79 0.47
CA ILE A 86 18.75 10.12 -0.72
C ILE A 86 18.71 8.58 -0.56
N HIS A 87 19.62 8.01 0.24
CA HIS A 87 19.66 6.59 0.60
C HIS A 87 18.91 6.31 1.91
N GLY A 88 17.83 7.02 2.16
CA GLY A 88 17.01 6.93 3.34
C GLY A 88 15.60 7.44 3.09
N LEU A 89 15.10 8.25 4.02
CA LEU A 89 13.72 8.74 4.00
C LEU A 89 13.55 10.14 3.35
N GLU A 90 14.65 10.79 2.93
CA GLU A 90 14.57 12.07 2.24
C GLU A 90 14.02 11.89 0.81
N PHE A 91 13.07 12.71 0.43
CA PHE A 91 12.53 12.78 -0.91
C PHE A 91 12.14 14.22 -1.27
N ASN A 92 12.77 14.78 -2.31
CA ASN A 92 12.55 16.16 -2.76
C ASN A 92 12.66 17.22 -1.65
N GLY A 93 13.65 17.09 -0.77
CA GLY A 93 13.89 17.99 0.36
C GLY A 93 12.95 17.81 1.55
N GLN A 94 12.08 16.79 1.52
CA GLN A 94 11.12 16.48 2.57
C GLN A 94 11.34 15.08 3.12
N ILE A 95 10.73 14.78 4.27
CA ILE A 95 10.59 13.42 4.79
C ILE A 95 9.48 12.74 4.02
N SER A 96 9.72 11.55 3.45
CA SER A 96 8.68 10.68 2.94
C SER A 96 8.58 9.42 3.80
N PHE A 97 7.45 9.24 4.46
CA PHE A 97 7.19 8.03 5.26
C PHE A 97 7.06 6.80 4.37
N LEU A 98 6.46 6.96 3.19
CA LEU A 98 6.38 5.88 2.21
C LEU A 98 7.77 5.44 1.76
N LYS A 99 8.66 6.40 1.40
CA LYS A 99 10.02 6.09 0.99
C LYS A 99 10.81 5.40 2.10
N ALA A 100 10.61 5.79 3.35
CA ALA A 100 11.22 5.12 4.50
C ALA A 100 10.83 3.63 4.52
N GLY A 101 9.55 3.31 4.35
CA GLY A 101 9.06 1.93 4.24
C GLY A 101 9.71 1.18 3.07
N LEU A 102 9.73 1.77 1.88
CA LEU A 102 10.33 1.18 0.68
C LEU A 102 11.85 0.97 0.80
N TYR A 103 12.53 1.88 1.48
CA TYR A 103 13.99 1.82 1.60
C TYR A 103 14.45 0.82 2.66
N TYR A 104 13.83 0.84 3.85
CA TYR A 104 14.32 0.09 5.01
C TYR A 104 13.68 -1.29 5.18
N ALA A 105 12.53 -1.59 4.57
CA ALA A 105 11.90 -2.90 4.70
C ALA A 105 12.75 -4.03 4.12
N ASP A 106 12.75 -5.19 4.76
CA ASP A 106 13.38 -6.40 4.24
C ASP A 106 12.68 -6.88 2.96
N HIS A 107 11.34 -6.78 2.89
CA HIS A 107 10.56 -7.12 1.72
C HIS A 107 9.39 -6.16 1.50
N ILE A 108 9.13 -5.83 0.25
CA ILE A 108 8.01 -4.99 -0.17
C ILE A 108 6.97 -5.84 -0.88
N THR A 109 5.71 -5.63 -0.55
CA THR A 109 4.59 -6.19 -1.28
C THR A 109 3.71 -5.10 -1.88
N ALA A 110 3.14 -5.36 -3.05
CA ALA A 110 2.07 -4.58 -3.64
C ALA A 110 0.81 -5.44 -3.74
N VAL A 111 -0.36 -4.80 -3.89
CA VAL A 111 -1.67 -5.48 -3.82
C VAL A 111 -2.04 -6.29 -5.08
N SER A 112 -1.14 -6.41 -6.04
CA SER A 112 -1.24 -7.38 -7.13
C SER A 112 0.13 -7.60 -7.81
N PRO A 113 0.36 -8.75 -8.48
CA PRO A 113 1.56 -8.98 -9.29
C PRO A 113 1.71 -7.96 -10.43
N THR A 114 0.61 -7.52 -11.02
CA THR A 114 0.61 -6.48 -12.05
C THR A 114 1.06 -5.15 -11.44
N TYR A 115 0.45 -4.73 -10.33
CA TYR A 115 0.81 -3.48 -9.66
C TYR A 115 2.27 -3.46 -9.18
N ALA A 116 2.80 -4.59 -8.70
CA ALA A 116 4.21 -4.70 -8.34
C ALA A 116 5.16 -4.42 -9.52
N ARG A 117 4.76 -4.72 -10.75
CA ARG A 117 5.51 -4.36 -11.97
C ARG A 117 5.28 -2.89 -12.33
N GLU A 118 4.03 -2.44 -12.36
CA GLU A 118 3.65 -1.08 -12.74
C GLU A 118 4.41 -0.02 -11.91
N ILE A 119 4.49 -0.18 -10.59
CA ILE A 119 5.16 0.78 -9.71
C ILE A 119 6.68 0.86 -9.92
N THR A 120 7.28 -0.03 -10.73
CA THR A 120 8.68 0.10 -11.15
C THR A 120 8.85 0.97 -12.41
N GLU A 121 7.75 1.34 -13.07
CA GLU A 121 7.76 2.14 -14.29
C GLU A 121 7.64 3.64 -13.95
N PRO A 122 8.39 4.54 -14.61
CA PRO A 122 8.42 5.98 -14.28
C PRO A 122 7.04 6.63 -14.25
N GLN A 123 6.13 6.21 -15.13
CA GLN A 123 4.77 6.76 -15.23
C GLN A 123 3.88 6.45 -14.01
N PHE A 124 4.22 5.42 -13.21
CA PHE A 124 3.43 4.98 -12.05
C PHE A 124 4.20 5.07 -10.72
N ALA A 125 5.52 5.33 -10.78
CA ALA A 125 6.39 5.28 -9.61
C ALA A 125 6.45 6.59 -8.80
N TYR A 126 5.86 7.68 -9.29
CA TYR A 126 5.86 8.99 -8.63
C TYR A 126 7.27 9.47 -8.22
N GLY A 127 8.29 9.17 -9.03
CA GLY A 127 9.69 9.54 -8.79
C GLY A 127 10.47 8.55 -7.92
N MET A 128 9.87 7.39 -7.58
CA MET A 128 10.53 6.32 -6.78
C MET A 128 10.96 5.11 -7.63
N GLU A 129 10.90 5.23 -8.98
CA GLU A 129 11.20 4.13 -9.91
C GLU A 129 12.59 3.52 -9.69
N GLY A 130 13.59 4.34 -9.43
CA GLY A 130 14.97 3.86 -9.21
C GLY A 130 15.06 2.92 -8.01
N LEU A 131 14.45 3.29 -6.90
CA LEU A 131 14.39 2.47 -5.67
C LEU A 131 13.57 1.20 -5.91
N LEU A 132 12.40 1.30 -6.51
CA LEU A 132 11.51 0.16 -6.75
C LEU A 132 12.09 -0.83 -7.75
N GLN A 133 12.75 -0.36 -8.82
CA GLN A 133 13.49 -1.21 -9.76
C GLN A 133 14.64 -1.95 -9.06
N GLN A 134 15.37 -1.26 -8.19
CA GLN A 134 16.42 -1.90 -7.39
C GLN A 134 15.84 -3.00 -6.51
N ARG A 135 14.77 -2.75 -5.75
CA ARG A 135 14.11 -3.74 -4.89
C ARG A 135 13.57 -4.93 -5.70
N HIS A 136 13.05 -4.67 -6.89
CA HIS A 136 12.61 -5.72 -7.81
C HIS A 136 13.78 -6.61 -8.27
N ARG A 137 14.91 -6.02 -8.70
CA ARG A 137 16.11 -6.77 -9.09
C ARG A 137 16.71 -7.59 -7.94
N GLU A 138 16.60 -7.11 -6.71
CA GLU A 138 17.04 -7.80 -5.50
C GLU A 138 16.08 -8.94 -5.08
N GLY A 139 14.95 -9.14 -5.78
CA GLY A 139 13.91 -10.10 -5.39
C GLY A 139 13.14 -9.70 -4.13
N ARG A 140 13.16 -8.41 -3.78
CA ARG A 140 12.55 -7.83 -2.56
C ARG A 140 11.25 -7.08 -2.83
N LEU A 141 10.68 -7.21 -4.00
CA LEU A 141 9.37 -6.66 -4.38
C LEU A 141 8.52 -7.75 -5.02
N SER A 142 7.36 -8.01 -4.46
CA SER A 142 6.38 -8.97 -4.97
C SER A 142 4.95 -8.42 -4.91
N GLY A 143 4.03 -9.07 -5.62
CA GLY A 143 2.61 -8.71 -5.60
C GLY A 143 1.76 -9.83 -5.02
N VAL A 144 0.85 -9.47 -4.12
CA VAL A 144 -0.11 -10.38 -3.49
C VAL A 144 -1.52 -9.85 -3.74
N LEU A 145 -2.36 -10.65 -4.39
CA LEU A 145 -3.76 -10.27 -4.63
C LEU A 145 -4.54 -10.27 -3.33
N ASN A 146 -5.40 -9.26 -3.17
CA ASN A 146 -6.38 -9.25 -2.10
C ASN A 146 -7.38 -10.39 -2.28
N GLY A 147 -7.84 -10.96 -1.17
CA GLY A 147 -8.92 -11.93 -1.16
C GLY A 147 -10.27 -11.30 -1.52
N VAL A 148 -11.20 -12.11 -1.92
CA VAL A 148 -12.60 -11.74 -2.18
C VAL A 148 -13.47 -12.49 -1.18
N ASP A 149 -14.43 -11.79 -0.57
CA ASP A 149 -15.47 -12.43 0.24
C ASP A 149 -16.51 -13.05 -0.72
N GLU A 150 -16.37 -14.34 -0.99
CA GLU A 150 -17.23 -15.10 -1.90
C GLU A 150 -18.67 -15.29 -1.39
N LYS A 151 -18.93 -14.99 -0.13
CA LYS A 151 -20.31 -15.02 0.41
C LYS A 151 -21.05 -13.72 0.11
N ILE A 152 -20.35 -12.58 0.17
CA ILE A 152 -20.93 -11.25 -0.12
C ILE A 152 -20.90 -10.99 -1.63
N TRP A 153 -19.77 -11.25 -2.29
CA TRP A 153 -19.56 -10.94 -3.71
C TRP A 153 -19.82 -12.17 -4.59
N ASN A 154 -21.00 -12.77 -4.44
CA ASN A 154 -21.39 -13.96 -5.20
C ASN A 154 -22.60 -13.66 -6.09
N PRO A 155 -22.42 -13.58 -7.42
CA PRO A 155 -23.51 -13.27 -8.35
C PRO A 155 -24.62 -14.33 -8.41
N GLU A 156 -24.38 -15.53 -7.90
CA GLU A 156 -25.42 -16.58 -7.83
C GLU A 156 -26.43 -16.31 -6.72
N THR A 157 -26.01 -15.64 -5.66
CA THR A 157 -26.81 -15.43 -4.46
C THR A 157 -27.13 -13.96 -4.18
N ASP A 158 -26.52 -13.03 -4.90
CA ASP A 158 -26.70 -11.60 -4.71
C ASP A 158 -28.13 -11.16 -5.09
N LEU A 159 -28.89 -10.72 -4.10
CA LEU A 159 -30.27 -10.26 -4.26
C LEU A 159 -30.39 -8.88 -4.90
N LEU A 160 -29.30 -8.13 -4.99
CA LEU A 160 -29.26 -6.80 -5.58
C LEU A 160 -29.13 -6.83 -7.11
N LEU A 161 -28.74 -7.98 -7.68
CA LEU A 161 -28.64 -8.14 -9.12
C LEU A 161 -30.01 -8.35 -9.74
N ALA A 162 -30.26 -7.71 -10.88
CA ALA A 162 -31.48 -7.87 -11.68
C ALA A 162 -31.62 -9.30 -12.22
N SER A 163 -30.51 -9.90 -12.64
CA SER A 163 -30.41 -11.32 -13.00
C SER A 163 -29.19 -11.93 -12.32
N ARG A 164 -29.42 -13.00 -11.56
CA ARG A 164 -28.33 -13.77 -10.94
C ARG A 164 -27.69 -14.62 -12.01
N TYR A 165 -26.38 -14.82 -11.89
CA TYR A 165 -25.64 -15.65 -12.85
C TYR A 165 -24.51 -16.41 -12.16
N SER A 166 -24.09 -17.47 -12.78
CA SER A 166 -22.96 -18.29 -12.36
C SER A 166 -21.92 -18.36 -13.47
N ARG A 167 -20.86 -19.14 -13.23
CA ARG A 167 -19.89 -19.50 -14.26
C ARG A 167 -20.55 -20.22 -15.46
N ASP A 168 -21.59 -20.99 -15.19
CA ASP A 168 -22.26 -21.80 -16.17
C ASP A 168 -23.45 -21.10 -16.87
N SER A 169 -23.77 -19.86 -16.43
CA SER A 169 -24.83 -19.01 -16.97
C SER A 169 -24.38 -17.56 -17.17
N LEU A 170 -23.20 -17.36 -17.73
CA LEU A 170 -22.58 -16.02 -17.90
C LEU A 170 -23.40 -15.10 -18.84
N GLU A 171 -24.22 -15.65 -19.72
CA GLU A 171 -25.14 -14.92 -20.58
C GLU A 171 -26.13 -14.04 -19.79
N GLU A 172 -26.56 -14.49 -18.62
CA GLU A 172 -27.47 -13.76 -17.72
C GLU A 172 -26.83 -12.43 -17.22
N LYS A 173 -25.51 -12.33 -17.22
CA LYS A 173 -24.81 -11.06 -16.89
C LYS A 173 -25.16 -9.91 -17.83
N ALA A 174 -25.59 -10.22 -19.08
CA ALA A 174 -25.96 -9.20 -20.06
C ALA A 174 -27.22 -8.42 -19.62
N GLU A 175 -28.14 -9.04 -18.89
CA GLU A 175 -29.30 -8.35 -18.33
C GLU A 175 -28.88 -7.34 -17.25
N ASN A 176 -27.93 -7.68 -16.39
CA ASN A 176 -27.41 -6.74 -15.40
C ASN A 176 -26.75 -5.52 -16.06
N LYS A 177 -25.99 -5.73 -17.13
CA LYS A 177 -25.42 -4.64 -17.94
C LYS A 177 -26.52 -3.73 -18.48
N ARG A 178 -27.58 -4.32 -19.07
CA ARG A 178 -28.71 -3.58 -19.64
C ARG A 178 -29.42 -2.74 -18.56
N GLN A 179 -29.68 -3.30 -17.38
CA GLN A 179 -30.32 -2.60 -16.27
C GLN A 179 -29.45 -1.47 -15.74
N LEU A 180 -28.15 -1.70 -15.61
CA LEU A 180 -27.20 -0.64 -15.20
C LEU A 180 -27.19 0.51 -16.22
N GLN A 181 -27.16 0.20 -17.51
CA GLN A 181 -27.21 1.23 -18.56
C GLN A 181 -28.47 2.07 -18.47
N ILE A 182 -29.63 1.44 -18.25
CA ILE A 182 -30.92 2.15 -18.08
C ILE A 182 -30.87 3.03 -16.82
N ALA A 183 -30.43 2.49 -15.69
CA ALA A 183 -30.36 3.24 -14.43
C ALA A 183 -29.42 4.45 -14.52
N MET A 184 -28.37 4.38 -15.34
CA MET A 184 -27.41 5.46 -15.58
C MET A 184 -27.80 6.39 -16.74
N GLY A 185 -28.97 6.21 -17.36
CA GLY A 185 -29.40 6.99 -18.52
C GLY A 185 -28.56 6.78 -19.77
N LEU A 186 -27.86 5.65 -19.89
CA LEU A 186 -27.01 5.32 -21.03
C LEU A 186 -27.81 4.53 -22.08
N LYS A 187 -27.41 4.67 -23.35
CA LYS A 187 -28.00 3.83 -24.42
C LYS A 187 -27.62 2.37 -24.19
N ALA A 188 -28.61 1.48 -24.21
CA ALA A 188 -28.38 0.05 -24.18
C ALA A 188 -27.73 -0.40 -25.51
N VAL A 189 -26.45 -0.74 -25.47
CA VAL A 189 -25.68 -1.24 -26.60
C VAL A 189 -25.08 -2.61 -26.24
N SER A 190 -24.95 -3.48 -27.24
CA SER A 190 -24.44 -4.82 -27.04
C SER A 190 -22.96 -4.85 -26.57
N TYR A 191 -22.20 -3.79 -26.85
CA TYR A 191 -20.83 -3.62 -26.40
C TYR A 191 -20.66 -2.26 -25.73
N THR A 192 -19.88 -2.20 -24.67
CA THR A 192 -19.39 -0.97 -24.06
C THR A 192 -17.89 -1.14 -23.85
N HIS A 193 -17.11 -0.34 -24.57
CA HIS A 193 -15.74 -0.07 -24.15
C HIS A 193 -15.79 1.13 -23.21
N LEU A 194 -15.71 0.88 -21.90
CA LEU A 194 -15.31 1.89 -20.95
C LEU A 194 -13.80 2.08 -21.16
N ARG A 195 -13.41 3.01 -22.02
CA ARG A 195 -12.07 3.57 -21.95
C ARG A 195 -12.10 4.57 -20.80
N ALA A 196 -11.40 4.24 -19.71
CA ALA A 196 -10.96 5.25 -18.78
C ALA A 196 -10.00 6.18 -19.56
N HIS A 197 -10.35 7.44 -19.63
CA HIS A 197 -9.46 8.50 -20.10
C HIS A 197 -8.70 9.04 -18.91
#